data_4cdde3a983985d58e9fe298b06716318
#
_entry.id   4cdde3a983985d58e9fe298b06716318
#
_cell.length_a   1.000
_cell.length_b   1.000
_cell.length_c   1.000
_cell.angle_alpha   90.00
_cell.angle_beta   90.00
_cell.angle_gamma   90.00
#
_symmetry.space_group_name_H-M   'P 1'
#
loop_
_entity.id
_entity.type
_entity.pdbx_description
1 polymer ?
#
loop_
_entity_poly.entity_id
_entity_poly.type
_entity_poly.pdbx_seq_one_letter_code
_entity_poly.pdbx_strand_id
1 'polypeptide(L)'
;NLLAAGDTEPLIHLAFASKATDTAVTSILHGALQLDPKTGAFHAVKGVSLSTVHEHIQSIAKKLDASNPKEAFDSASHIFDLGGNVLRERSLPKELQGRFKFSPADVQAGEEALRIYGKEIRAAMDAWTEYKNGMLDAGLKAGRFSKDDVTVWKEANDYVPWHRILDDAKYGYETKSSAREFFGNLQTRGKIKELVGGNVEDRPIGGLFNNMEQLSFWLGTTTIKNHTGIKVVDSLLKLDATKIGSPDAAG
;
A
#
# COMPACT_ATOMS: atom_id res chain seq x y z
N ASN A 1 3.16 -7.81 -35.75
CA ASN A 1 3.98 -8.73 -34.97
C ASN A 1 5.22 -8.00 -34.44
N LEU A 2 5.25 -7.75 -33.10
CA LEU A 2 6.34 -6.98 -32.48
C LEU A 2 7.71 -7.64 -32.62
N LEU A 3 7.77 -8.98 -32.59
CA LEU A 3 9.01 -9.73 -32.83
C LEU A 3 9.52 -9.57 -34.23
N ALA A 4 8.65 -9.58 -35.24
CA ALA A 4 9.01 -9.37 -36.62
C ALA A 4 9.50 -7.94 -36.91
N ALA A 5 9.05 -6.96 -36.13
CA ALA A 5 9.57 -5.59 -36.19
C ALA A 5 10.99 -5.45 -35.60
N GLY A 6 11.54 -6.51 -35.00
CA GLY A 6 12.88 -6.53 -34.41
C GLY A 6 13.03 -5.72 -33.11
N ASP A 7 11.93 -5.25 -32.54
CA ASP A 7 11.94 -4.48 -31.31
C ASP A 7 11.31 -5.29 -30.15
N THR A 8 12.14 -5.60 -29.17
CA THR A 8 11.74 -6.35 -27.97
C THR A 8 11.40 -5.47 -26.77
N GLU A 9 11.63 -4.14 -26.83
CA GLU A 9 11.43 -3.22 -25.71
C GLU A 9 9.99 -3.26 -25.18
N PRO A 10 8.91 -3.24 -25.99
CA PRO A 10 7.55 -3.35 -25.49
C PRO A 10 7.28 -4.65 -24.75
N LEU A 11 7.89 -5.75 -25.18
CA LEU A 11 7.73 -7.06 -24.52
C LEU A 11 8.41 -7.09 -23.15
N ILE A 12 9.58 -6.45 -23.04
CA ILE A 12 10.30 -6.31 -21.76
C ILE A 12 9.45 -5.52 -20.76
N HIS A 13 8.87 -4.40 -21.18
CA HIS A 13 8.01 -3.61 -20.30
C HIS A 13 6.72 -4.35 -19.92
N LEU A 14 6.13 -5.12 -20.81
CA LEU A 14 4.99 -6.00 -20.48
C LEU A 14 5.39 -7.07 -19.45
N ALA A 15 6.59 -7.64 -19.56
CA ALA A 15 7.10 -8.59 -18.57
C ALA A 15 7.28 -7.92 -17.18
N PHE A 16 7.77 -6.69 -17.13
CA PHE A 16 7.86 -5.93 -15.88
C PHE A 16 6.47 -5.65 -15.29
N ALA A 17 5.49 -5.28 -16.12
CA ALA A 17 4.13 -5.07 -15.67
C ALA A 17 3.49 -6.36 -15.10
N SER A 18 3.79 -7.52 -15.69
CA SER A 18 3.29 -8.81 -15.22
C SER A 18 3.85 -9.20 -13.84
N LYS A 19 5.07 -8.75 -13.52
CA LYS A 19 5.75 -8.97 -12.23
C LYS A 19 5.46 -7.90 -11.17
N ALA A 20 4.60 -6.93 -11.46
CA ALA A 20 4.33 -5.82 -10.54
C ALA A 20 3.87 -6.29 -9.16
N THR A 21 3.07 -7.36 -9.10
CA THR A 21 2.58 -7.93 -7.83
C THR A 21 3.74 -8.49 -7.02
N ASP A 22 4.60 -9.30 -7.62
CA ASP A 22 5.73 -9.93 -6.91
C ASP A 22 6.72 -8.88 -6.42
N THR A 23 6.99 -7.87 -7.23
CA THR A 23 7.86 -6.75 -6.87
C THR A 23 7.26 -5.91 -5.74
N ALA A 24 5.94 -5.68 -5.75
CA ALA A 24 5.26 -4.98 -4.65
C ALA A 24 5.30 -5.78 -3.35
N VAL A 25 5.09 -7.09 -3.39
CA VAL A 25 5.24 -7.97 -2.22
C VAL A 25 6.68 -7.94 -1.70
N THR A 26 7.67 -8.01 -2.59
CA THR A 26 9.09 -7.90 -2.21
C THR A 26 9.38 -6.58 -1.52
N SER A 27 8.77 -5.47 -1.97
CA SER A 27 8.88 -4.15 -1.32
C SER A 27 8.30 -4.15 0.09
N ILE A 28 7.16 -4.78 0.31
CA ILE A 28 6.54 -4.91 1.63
C ILE A 28 7.50 -5.60 2.62
N LEU A 29 8.24 -6.59 2.15
CA LEU A 29 9.14 -7.39 2.98
C LEU A 29 10.50 -6.73 3.22
N HIS A 30 11.03 -5.99 2.24
CA HIS A 30 12.45 -5.59 2.24
C HIS A 30 12.70 -4.09 2.27
N GLY A 31 11.77 -3.26 1.79
CA GLY A 31 11.90 -1.81 1.76
C GLY A 31 11.28 -1.14 0.54
N ALA A 32 11.33 0.18 0.48
CA ALA A 32 10.67 0.96 -0.55
C ALA A 32 11.15 0.64 -1.96
N LEU A 33 10.28 0.87 -2.94
CA LEU A 33 10.60 0.71 -4.35
C LEU A 33 11.59 1.76 -4.85
N GLN A 34 12.51 1.34 -5.68
CA GLN A 34 13.40 2.22 -6.44
C GLN A 34 13.35 1.88 -7.92
N LEU A 35 13.29 2.91 -8.76
CA LEU A 35 13.38 2.79 -10.21
C LEU A 35 14.85 2.69 -10.62
N ASP A 36 15.22 1.65 -11.35
CA ASP A 36 16.50 1.57 -12.04
C ASP A 36 16.44 2.44 -13.32
N PRO A 37 17.22 3.52 -13.39
CA PRO A 37 17.17 4.42 -14.54
C PRO A 37 17.71 3.80 -15.83
N LYS A 38 18.51 2.72 -15.74
CA LYS A 38 19.09 2.04 -16.90
C LYS A 38 18.12 1.06 -17.53
N THR A 39 17.43 0.28 -16.71
CA THR A 39 16.53 -0.78 -17.19
C THR A 39 15.06 -0.35 -17.22
N GLY A 40 14.71 0.70 -16.49
CA GLY A 40 13.32 1.10 -16.27
C GLY A 40 12.53 0.13 -15.38
N ALA A 41 13.20 -0.80 -14.72
CA ALA A 41 12.59 -1.76 -13.81
C ALA A 41 12.54 -1.20 -12.40
N PHE A 42 11.53 -1.65 -11.63
CA PHE A 42 11.48 -1.41 -10.19
C PHE A 42 12.06 -2.59 -9.42
N HIS A 43 12.76 -2.29 -8.34
CA HIS A 43 13.21 -3.26 -7.36
C HIS A 43 13.02 -2.71 -5.94
N ALA A 44 12.90 -3.60 -4.96
CA ALA A 44 12.88 -3.21 -3.56
C ALA A 44 14.31 -2.93 -3.08
N VAL A 45 14.50 -1.81 -2.38
CA VAL A 45 15.79 -1.47 -1.76
C VAL A 45 15.74 -1.85 -0.31
N LYS A 46 16.77 -2.59 0.15
CA LYS A 46 16.88 -2.99 1.55
C LYS A 46 16.85 -1.75 2.46
N GLY A 47 15.91 -1.72 3.38
CA GLY A 47 15.70 -0.61 4.30
C GLY A 47 14.48 -0.84 5.18
N VAL A 48 13.92 0.24 5.71
CA VAL A 48 12.67 0.19 6.46
C VAL A 48 11.53 -0.28 5.54
N SER A 49 10.77 -1.24 6.03
CA SER A 49 9.70 -1.92 5.31
C SER A 49 8.49 -2.16 6.22
N LEU A 50 7.43 -2.73 5.68
CA LEU A 50 6.31 -3.15 6.52
C LEU A 50 6.70 -4.30 7.46
N SER A 51 7.69 -5.14 7.09
CA SER A 51 8.26 -6.12 8.02
C SER A 51 8.87 -5.47 9.25
N THR A 52 9.46 -4.27 9.12
CA THR A 52 9.99 -3.50 10.26
C THR A 52 8.86 -3.08 11.20
N VAL A 53 7.72 -2.64 10.66
CA VAL A 53 6.52 -2.35 11.46
C VAL A 53 6.06 -3.61 12.21
N HIS A 54 6.00 -4.74 11.52
CA HIS A 54 5.63 -6.03 12.10
C HIS A 54 6.58 -6.45 13.25
N GLU A 55 7.90 -6.23 13.11
CA GLU A 55 8.88 -6.51 14.15
C GLU A 55 8.63 -5.70 15.43
N HIS A 56 8.22 -4.43 15.30
CA HIS A 56 7.83 -3.61 16.45
C HIS A 56 6.56 -4.12 17.13
N ILE A 57 5.56 -4.58 16.34
CA ILE A 57 4.36 -5.23 16.90
C ILE A 57 4.72 -6.54 17.60
N GLN A 58 5.62 -7.34 17.03
CA GLN A 58 6.14 -8.54 17.70
C GLN A 58 6.87 -8.21 19.00
N SER A 59 7.50 -7.05 19.11
CA SER A 59 8.13 -6.61 20.35
C SER A 59 7.11 -6.33 21.46
N ILE A 60 5.90 -5.90 21.11
CA ILE A 60 4.77 -5.83 22.05
C ILE A 60 4.34 -7.25 22.43
N ALA A 61 4.17 -8.16 21.45
CA ALA A 61 3.75 -9.54 21.70
C ALA A 61 4.67 -10.28 22.70
N LYS A 62 5.97 -10.07 22.58
CA LYS A 62 6.97 -10.66 23.51
C LYS A 62 6.85 -10.19 24.96
N LYS A 63 6.16 -9.08 25.21
CA LYS A 63 5.92 -8.54 26.55
C LYS A 63 4.58 -9.00 27.14
N LEU A 64 3.75 -9.65 26.33
CA LEU A 64 2.48 -10.20 26.77
C LEU A 64 2.70 -11.59 27.37
N ASP A 65 2.06 -11.87 28.50
CA ASP A 65 2.05 -13.18 29.11
C ASP A 65 0.97 -14.05 28.45
N ALA A 66 1.27 -14.51 27.24
CA ALA A 66 0.37 -15.35 26.47
C ALA A 66 1.01 -16.73 26.22
N SER A 67 0.22 -17.77 26.44
CA SER A 67 0.65 -19.17 26.29
C SER A 67 0.83 -19.60 24.83
N ASN A 68 0.28 -18.82 23.90
CA ASN A 68 0.30 -19.12 22.47
C ASN A 68 0.87 -17.93 21.68
N PRO A 69 1.92 -18.12 20.87
CA PRO A 69 2.53 -17.03 20.08
C PRO A 69 1.55 -16.33 19.12
N LYS A 70 0.58 -17.05 18.58
CA LYS A 70 -0.45 -16.46 17.71
C LYS A 70 -1.35 -15.52 18.48
N GLU A 71 -1.87 -15.96 19.63
CA GLU A 71 -2.71 -15.14 20.51
C GLU A 71 -1.96 -13.90 21.01
N ALA A 72 -0.66 -14.06 21.32
CA ALA A 72 0.20 -12.95 21.68
C ALA A 72 0.28 -11.91 20.57
N PHE A 73 0.46 -12.36 19.31
CA PHE A 73 0.55 -11.46 18.18
C PHE A 73 -0.80 -10.79 17.85
N ASP A 74 -1.90 -11.52 17.90
CA ASP A 74 -3.25 -10.97 17.67
C ASP A 74 -3.56 -9.89 18.72
N SER A 75 -3.23 -10.15 20.00
CA SER A 75 -3.37 -9.16 21.08
C SER A 75 -2.45 -7.95 20.88
N ALA A 76 -1.21 -8.15 20.49
CA ALA A 76 -0.26 -7.08 20.21
C ALA A 76 -0.70 -6.21 19.03
N SER A 77 -1.26 -6.82 17.98
CA SER A 77 -1.84 -6.09 16.84
C SER A 77 -3.01 -5.23 17.27
N HIS A 78 -3.88 -5.75 18.11
CA HIS A 78 -4.99 -4.96 18.66
C HIS A 78 -4.50 -3.79 19.53
N ILE A 79 -3.51 -4.01 20.39
CA ILE A 79 -2.86 -2.96 21.20
C ILE A 79 -2.24 -1.89 20.29
N PHE A 80 -1.55 -2.32 19.23
CA PHE A 80 -0.98 -1.41 18.24
C PHE A 80 -2.07 -0.60 17.52
N ASP A 81 -3.17 -1.24 17.11
CA ASP A 81 -4.29 -0.58 16.45
C ASP A 81 -4.89 0.52 17.34
N LEU A 82 -5.14 0.23 18.61
CA LEU A 82 -5.68 1.19 19.55
C LEU A 82 -4.75 2.39 19.77
N GLY A 83 -3.49 2.14 20.12
CA GLY A 83 -2.51 3.21 20.38
C GLY A 83 -2.11 3.97 19.12
N GLY A 84 -1.93 3.28 18.00
CA GLY A 84 -1.61 3.89 16.71
C GLY A 84 -2.75 4.78 16.19
N ASN A 85 -4.00 4.40 16.40
CA ASN A 85 -5.14 5.23 16.05
C ASN A 85 -5.22 6.52 16.87
N VAL A 86 -4.85 6.49 18.15
CA VAL A 86 -4.75 7.70 18.96
C VAL A 86 -3.64 8.62 18.47
N LEU A 87 -2.46 8.08 18.13
CA LEU A 87 -1.36 8.86 17.55
C LEU A 87 -1.79 9.50 16.22
N ARG A 88 -2.38 8.70 15.36
CA ARG A 88 -2.87 9.14 14.06
C ARG A 88 -3.91 10.25 14.17
N GLU A 89 -4.88 10.12 15.06
CA GLU A 89 -5.91 11.15 15.30
C GLU A 89 -5.28 12.46 15.76
N ARG A 90 -4.28 12.39 16.63
CA ARG A 90 -3.54 13.56 17.13
C ARG A 90 -2.67 14.23 16.07
N SER A 91 -2.20 13.49 15.07
CA SER A 91 -1.39 14.03 13.96
C SER A 91 -2.22 14.75 12.91
N LEU A 92 -3.54 14.55 12.89
CA LEU A 92 -4.42 15.22 11.94
C LEU A 92 -4.57 16.72 12.26
N PRO A 93 -4.74 17.57 11.23
CA PRO A 93 -5.17 18.95 11.41
C PRO A 93 -6.45 19.01 12.27
N LYS A 94 -6.56 20.04 13.13
CA LYS A 94 -7.69 20.16 14.08
C LYS A 94 -9.06 20.05 13.41
N GLU A 95 -9.19 20.53 12.18
CA GLU A 95 -10.40 20.51 11.38
C GLU A 95 -10.81 19.08 10.94
N LEU A 96 -9.85 18.16 10.96
CA LEU A 96 -10.05 16.75 10.59
C LEU A 96 -10.14 15.82 11.79
N GLN A 97 -9.76 16.29 12.99
CA GLN A 97 -9.87 15.51 14.22
C GLN A 97 -11.35 15.27 14.59
N GLY A 98 -11.64 14.12 15.15
CA GLY A 98 -13.00 13.71 15.54
C GLY A 98 -13.90 13.29 14.38
N ARG A 99 -13.40 13.28 13.14
CA ARG A 99 -14.17 12.72 12.00
C ARG A 99 -14.34 11.21 12.10
N PHE A 100 -13.37 10.54 12.69
CA PHE A 100 -13.46 9.11 12.97
C PHE A 100 -13.96 8.96 14.42
N LYS A 101 -15.22 8.59 14.57
CA LYS A 101 -15.84 8.42 15.88
C LYS A 101 -15.35 7.13 16.54
N PHE A 102 -14.23 7.23 17.24
CA PHE A 102 -13.84 6.18 18.19
C PHE A 102 -14.76 6.24 19.40
N SER A 103 -15.07 5.08 19.96
CA SER A 103 -15.79 5.07 21.25
C SER A 103 -14.90 5.66 22.35
N PRO A 104 -15.46 6.28 23.37
CA PRO A 104 -14.65 6.75 24.52
C PRO A 104 -13.82 5.62 25.15
N ALA A 105 -14.32 4.38 25.12
CA ALA A 105 -13.61 3.21 25.60
C ALA A 105 -12.37 2.89 24.74
N ASP A 106 -12.48 2.97 23.41
CA ASP A 106 -11.34 2.75 22.50
C ASP A 106 -10.26 3.82 22.68
N VAL A 107 -10.66 5.07 22.85
CA VAL A 107 -9.73 6.17 23.13
C VAL A 107 -9.00 5.92 24.45
N GLN A 108 -9.71 5.56 25.51
CA GLN A 108 -9.09 5.25 26.81
C GLN A 108 -8.14 4.04 26.70
N ALA A 109 -8.56 2.98 26.03
CA ALA A 109 -7.71 1.82 25.81
C ALA A 109 -6.46 2.15 24.96
N GLY A 110 -6.59 3.02 23.96
CA GLY A 110 -5.48 3.52 23.16
C GLY A 110 -4.49 4.36 23.96
N GLU A 111 -4.97 5.23 24.85
CA GLU A 111 -4.12 5.99 25.79
C GLU A 111 -3.35 5.07 26.73
N GLU A 112 -4.01 4.04 27.26
CA GLU A 112 -3.36 3.04 28.10
C GLU A 112 -2.32 2.22 27.32
N ALA A 113 -2.63 1.83 26.07
CA ALA A 113 -1.69 1.18 25.19
C ALA A 113 -0.44 2.05 24.96
N LEU A 114 -0.62 3.36 24.74
CA LEU A 114 0.49 4.31 24.57
C LEU A 114 1.29 4.51 25.88
N ARG A 115 0.65 4.44 27.03
CA ARG A 115 1.33 4.53 28.31
C ARG A 115 2.25 3.35 28.57
N ILE A 116 1.84 2.13 28.19
CA ILE A 116 2.57 0.89 28.46
C ILE A 116 3.56 0.56 27.33
N TYR A 117 3.10 0.68 26.08
CA TYR A 117 3.84 0.23 24.88
C TYR A 117 4.19 1.38 23.93
N GLY A 118 4.14 2.63 24.40
CA GLY A 118 4.30 3.81 23.56
C GLY A 118 5.61 3.88 22.78
N LYS A 119 6.68 3.27 23.30
CA LYS A 119 7.97 3.20 22.59
C LYS A 119 7.86 2.33 21.33
N GLU A 120 7.29 1.14 21.45
CA GLU A 120 7.14 0.19 20.33
C GLU A 120 6.11 0.70 19.32
N ILE A 121 4.99 1.26 19.80
CA ILE A 121 3.94 1.82 18.94
C ILE A 121 4.49 2.99 18.13
N ARG A 122 5.22 3.92 18.74
CA ARG A 122 5.84 5.04 18.02
C ARG A 122 6.88 4.56 17.02
N ALA A 123 7.75 3.62 17.39
CA ALA A 123 8.72 3.05 16.49
C ALA A 123 8.07 2.38 15.27
N ALA A 124 6.94 1.69 15.46
CA ALA A 124 6.18 1.11 14.36
C ALA A 124 5.59 2.19 13.44
N MET A 125 5.03 3.28 14.00
CA MET A 125 4.47 4.39 13.22
C MET A 125 5.55 5.18 12.48
N ASP A 126 6.72 5.39 13.10
CA ASP A 126 7.87 6.03 12.45
C ASP A 126 8.39 5.18 11.27
N ALA A 127 8.54 3.87 11.47
CA ALA A 127 8.91 2.93 10.41
C ALA A 127 7.89 2.94 9.27
N TRP A 128 6.60 2.95 9.59
CA TRP A 128 5.55 3.10 8.59
C TRP A 128 5.68 4.39 7.80
N THR A 129 5.89 5.51 8.47
CA THR A 129 6.00 6.83 7.83
C THR A 129 7.20 6.88 6.89
N GLU A 130 8.35 6.34 7.29
CA GLU A 130 9.54 6.25 6.45
C GLU A 130 9.28 5.40 5.21
N TYR A 131 8.76 4.20 5.38
CA TYR A 131 8.43 3.29 4.28
C TYR A 131 7.41 3.91 3.31
N LYS A 132 6.29 4.44 3.84
CA LYS A 132 5.25 5.12 3.05
C LYS A 132 5.84 6.25 2.21
N ASN A 133 6.69 7.08 2.81
CA ASN A 133 7.31 8.21 2.11
C ASN A 133 8.22 7.74 0.97
N GLY A 134 8.98 6.67 1.17
CA GLY A 134 9.77 6.05 0.11
C GLY A 134 8.91 5.53 -1.05
N MET A 135 7.78 4.91 -0.75
CA MET A 135 6.83 4.43 -1.76
C MET A 135 6.16 5.58 -2.53
N LEU A 136 5.85 6.70 -1.85
CA LEU A 136 5.32 7.90 -2.49
C LEU A 136 6.34 8.55 -3.42
N ASP A 137 7.63 8.58 -3.04
CA ASP A 137 8.71 9.06 -3.89
C ASP A 137 8.90 8.20 -5.15
N ALA A 138 8.78 6.88 -5.00
CA ALA A 138 8.80 5.98 -6.14
C ALA A 138 7.61 6.26 -7.09
N GLY A 139 6.42 6.48 -6.55
CA GLY A 139 5.23 6.85 -7.31
C GLY A 139 5.34 8.19 -8.04
N LEU A 140 5.95 9.18 -7.39
CA LEU A 140 6.26 10.48 -8.02
C LEU A 140 7.21 10.31 -9.20
N LYS A 141 8.31 9.59 -9.01
CA LYS A 141 9.29 9.30 -10.07
C LYS A 141 8.70 8.50 -11.23
N ALA A 142 7.71 7.66 -10.93
CA ALA A 142 6.98 6.89 -11.93
C ALA A 142 5.92 7.71 -12.70
N GLY A 143 5.71 8.99 -12.34
CA GLY A 143 4.64 9.81 -12.89
C GLY A 143 3.22 9.36 -12.46
N ARG A 144 3.12 8.54 -11.39
CA ARG A 144 1.82 8.06 -10.87
C ARG A 144 1.11 9.11 -10.05
N PHE A 145 1.86 9.90 -9.29
CA PHE A 145 1.37 10.95 -8.40
C PHE A 145 1.95 12.30 -8.78
N SER A 146 1.21 13.37 -8.58
CA SER A 146 1.72 14.73 -8.72
C SER A 146 2.60 15.10 -7.51
N LYS A 147 3.44 16.13 -7.69
CA LYS A 147 4.27 16.66 -6.59
C LYS A 147 3.39 17.17 -5.44
N ASP A 148 2.28 17.81 -5.77
CA ASP A 148 1.37 18.40 -4.78
C ASP A 148 0.67 17.28 -3.97
N ASP A 149 0.19 16.21 -4.63
CA ASP A 149 -0.39 15.06 -3.94
C ASP A 149 0.62 14.44 -2.96
N VAL A 150 1.87 14.23 -3.41
CA VAL A 150 2.92 13.62 -2.58
C VAL A 150 3.29 14.52 -1.40
N THR A 151 3.34 15.83 -1.60
CA THR A 151 3.62 16.78 -0.51
C THR A 151 2.54 16.68 0.57
N VAL A 152 1.27 16.79 0.19
CA VAL A 152 0.14 16.67 1.13
C VAL A 152 0.16 15.33 1.87
N TRP A 153 0.42 14.22 1.16
CA TRP A 153 0.43 12.90 1.79
C TRP A 153 1.63 12.65 2.70
N LYS A 154 2.77 13.32 2.46
CA LYS A 154 3.93 13.26 3.35
C LYS A 154 3.75 14.11 4.60
N GLU A 155 3.12 15.27 4.48
CA GLU A 155 2.82 16.15 5.62
C GLU A 155 1.87 15.47 6.62
N ALA A 156 0.99 14.59 6.14
CA ALA A 156 0.17 13.74 6.99
C ALA A 156 1.00 12.54 7.52
N ASN A 157 1.91 12.77 8.49
CA ASN A 157 2.92 11.81 8.93
C ASN A 157 2.35 10.43 9.24
N ASP A 158 1.45 10.31 10.19
CA ASP A 158 0.88 9.03 10.61
C ASP A 158 -0.35 8.62 9.78
N TYR A 159 -0.52 9.19 8.58
CA TYR A 159 -1.70 8.92 7.77
C TYR A 159 -1.69 7.50 7.22
N VAL A 160 -2.71 6.76 7.57
CA VAL A 160 -3.08 5.47 7.01
C VAL A 160 -4.53 5.59 6.54
N PRO A 161 -4.82 5.41 5.24
CA PRO A 161 -6.20 5.45 4.79
C PRO A 161 -7.00 4.33 5.44
N TRP A 162 -8.23 4.65 5.81
CA TRP A 162 -9.15 3.68 6.37
C TRP A 162 -9.80 2.86 5.26
N HIS A 163 -9.67 1.54 5.37
CA HIS A 163 -10.49 0.61 4.61
C HIS A 163 -11.50 -0.03 5.55
N ARG A 164 -12.75 -0.04 5.15
CA ARG A 164 -13.78 -0.79 5.85
C ARG A 164 -13.69 -2.24 5.43
N ILE A 165 -13.81 -3.15 6.37
CA ILE A 165 -14.03 -4.56 6.08
C ILE A 165 -15.42 -4.64 5.43
N LEU A 166 -15.45 -4.99 4.16
CA LEU A 166 -16.69 -5.34 3.49
C LEU A 166 -17.05 -6.75 3.96
N ASP A 167 -18.19 -6.89 4.59
CA ASP A 167 -18.75 -8.20 4.88
C ASP A 167 -19.22 -8.83 3.57
N ASP A 168 -18.36 -9.65 2.97
CA ASP A 168 -18.55 -10.27 1.67
C ASP A 168 -19.82 -11.12 1.65
N ALA A 169 -20.20 -11.74 2.76
CA ALA A 169 -21.40 -12.57 2.89
C ALA A 169 -22.69 -11.73 2.79
N LYS A 170 -22.68 -10.48 3.27
CA LYS A 170 -23.86 -9.60 3.28
C LYS A 170 -24.09 -8.91 1.93
N TYR A 171 -23.04 -8.76 1.12
CA TYR A 171 -23.09 -8.02 -0.15
C TYR A 171 -22.90 -8.89 -1.40
N GLY A 172 -22.92 -10.24 -1.26
CA GLY A 172 -22.87 -11.16 -2.40
C GLY A 172 -21.51 -11.26 -3.08
N TYR A 173 -20.46 -10.77 -2.46
CA TYR A 173 -19.11 -11.02 -2.92
C TYR A 173 -18.62 -12.31 -2.27
N GLU A 174 -18.58 -13.38 -3.04
CA GLU A 174 -17.99 -14.63 -2.56
C GLU A 174 -16.52 -14.40 -2.22
N THR A 175 -16.12 -14.82 -1.02
CA THR A 175 -14.81 -14.68 -0.37
C THR A 175 -13.64 -15.41 -1.08
N LYS A 176 -13.72 -15.59 -2.38
CA LYS A 176 -12.61 -16.11 -3.21
C LYS A 176 -11.84 -15.00 -3.93
N SER A 177 -12.18 -13.74 -3.69
CA SER A 177 -11.36 -12.66 -4.23
C SER A 177 -10.06 -12.58 -3.45
N SER A 178 -9.02 -13.12 -4.05
CA SER A 178 -7.66 -12.88 -3.62
C SER A 178 -7.46 -11.36 -3.47
N ALA A 179 -6.56 -10.92 -2.60
CA ALA A 179 -6.13 -9.52 -2.53
C ALA A 179 -5.96 -8.90 -3.94
N ARG A 180 -5.62 -9.72 -4.92
CA ARG A 180 -5.49 -9.39 -6.34
C ARG A 180 -6.79 -8.89 -7.00
N GLU A 181 -7.96 -9.45 -6.70
CA GLU A 181 -9.26 -8.99 -7.25
C GLU A 181 -9.76 -7.73 -6.53
N PHE A 182 -9.58 -7.65 -5.22
CA PHE A 182 -9.86 -6.45 -4.45
C PHE A 182 -9.06 -5.25 -5.00
N PHE A 183 -7.77 -5.41 -5.26
CA PHE A 183 -6.91 -4.37 -5.82
C PHE A 183 -7.16 -4.13 -7.30
N GLY A 184 -7.57 -5.10 -8.08
CA GLY A 184 -8.04 -4.92 -9.46
C GLY A 184 -9.23 -3.97 -9.55
N ASN A 185 -10.17 -4.09 -8.64
CA ASN A 185 -11.34 -3.21 -8.57
C ASN A 185 -11.01 -1.78 -8.08
N LEU A 186 -9.96 -1.60 -7.26
CA LEU A 186 -9.48 -0.26 -6.88
C LEU A 186 -8.82 0.49 -8.05
N GLN A 187 -8.21 -0.22 -8.99
CA GLN A 187 -7.58 0.38 -10.18
C GLN A 187 -8.59 1.03 -11.15
N THR A 188 -9.83 0.52 -11.20
CA THR A 188 -10.88 1.03 -12.09
C THR A 188 -11.65 2.21 -11.49
N ARG A 189 -11.48 2.51 -10.22
CA ARG A 189 -12.28 3.52 -9.49
C ARG A 189 -11.64 4.91 -9.34
N GLY A 190 -10.58 5.22 -10.06
CA GLY A 190 -9.97 6.56 -9.99
C GLY A 190 -9.34 6.91 -8.63
N LYS A 191 -9.06 8.18 -8.37
CA LYS A 191 -8.47 8.69 -7.13
C LYS A 191 -9.09 8.04 -5.89
N ILE A 192 -8.26 7.67 -4.91
CA ILE A 192 -8.75 7.28 -3.59
C ILE A 192 -9.68 8.39 -3.11
N LYS A 193 -10.98 8.15 -3.22
CA LYS A 193 -11.96 9.08 -2.69
C LYS A 193 -11.96 8.91 -1.18
N GLU A 194 -11.98 10.02 -0.47
CA GLU A 194 -12.23 10.06 0.96
C GLU A 194 -13.42 9.14 1.27
N LEU A 195 -13.28 8.24 2.22
CA LEU A 195 -14.37 7.38 2.68
C LEU A 195 -15.39 8.24 3.43
N VAL A 196 -16.25 8.91 2.68
CA VAL A 196 -17.33 9.75 3.23
C VAL A 196 -18.57 8.89 3.36
N GLY A 197 -19.06 8.75 4.57
CA GLY A 197 -20.41 8.21 4.85
C GLY A 197 -20.47 6.71 5.09
N GLY A 198 -21.36 6.35 5.97
CA GLY A 198 -21.76 5.03 6.43
C GLY A 198 -21.64 4.90 7.95
N ASN A 199 -22.61 4.24 8.55
CA ASN A 199 -22.60 3.97 10.00
C ASN A 199 -21.41 3.07 10.34
N VAL A 200 -20.62 3.47 11.33
CA VAL A 200 -19.48 2.69 11.84
C VAL A 200 -19.96 1.34 12.40
N GLU A 201 -21.19 1.29 12.88
CA GLU A 201 -21.83 0.09 13.42
C GLU A 201 -22.07 -1.00 12.37
N ASP A 202 -22.31 -0.60 11.12
CA ASP A 202 -22.62 -1.54 10.03
C ASP A 202 -21.37 -2.05 9.29
N ARG A 203 -20.22 -1.40 9.44
CA ARG A 203 -18.99 -1.72 8.70
C ARG A 203 -17.76 -1.43 9.56
N PRO A 204 -17.28 -2.41 10.30
CA PRO A 204 -16.09 -2.24 11.13
C PRO A 204 -14.89 -1.80 10.28
N ILE A 205 -14.10 -0.91 10.85
CA ILE A 205 -12.85 -0.46 10.24
C ILE A 205 -11.82 -1.58 10.43
N GLY A 206 -11.11 -1.93 9.37
CA GLY A 206 -10.01 -2.90 9.46
C GLY A 206 -8.90 -2.39 10.39
N GLY A 207 -8.14 -3.31 10.98
CA GLY A 207 -7.01 -2.99 11.83
C GLY A 207 -6.01 -2.08 11.12
N LEU A 208 -5.31 -1.25 11.88
CA LEU A 208 -4.36 -0.27 11.37
C LEU A 208 -3.26 -0.92 10.53
N PHE A 209 -2.70 -2.04 11.01
CA PHE A 209 -1.67 -2.78 10.31
C PHE A 209 -2.18 -3.37 8.98
N ASN A 210 -3.39 -3.92 8.96
CA ASN A 210 -4.01 -4.42 7.72
C ASN A 210 -4.22 -3.29 6.70
N ASN A 211 -4.61 -2.10 7.15
CA ASN A 211 -4.72 -0.94 6.28
C ASN A 211 -3.35 -0.52 5.69
N MET A 212 -2.27 -0.62 6.50
CA MET A 212 -0.90 -0.38 6.04
C MET A 212 -0.49 -1.40 4.95
N GLU A 213 -0.80 -2.68 5.14
CA GLU A 213 -0.53 -3.73 4.14
C GLU A 213 -1.24 -3.45 2.82
N GLN A 214 -2.53 -3.15 2.88
CA GLN A 214 -3.34 -2.86 1.71
C GLN A 214 -2.82 -1.63 0.95
N LEU A 215 -2.51 -0.54 1.68
CA LEU A 215 -1.95 0.66 1.06
C LEU A 215 -0.59 0.38 0.42
N SER A 216 0.28 -0.36 1.10
CA SER A 216 1.61 -0.73 0.59
C SER A 216 1.51 -1.49 -0.73
N PHE A 217 0.66 -2.49 -0.79
CA PHE A 217 0.43 -3.28 -1.99
C PHE A 217 -0.14 -2.42 -3.13
N TRP A 218 -1.11 -1.55 -2.83
CA TRP A 218 -1.69 -0.64 -3.81
C TRP A 218 -0.65 0.35 -4.35
N LEU A 219 0.12 1.00 -3.48
CA LEU A 219 1.19 1.92 -3.87
C LEU A 219 2.19 1.22 -4.79
N GLY A 220 2.66 0.03 -4.39
CA GLY A 220 3.63 -0.73 -5.17
C GLY A 220 3.11 -1.12 -6.53
N THR A 221 1.97 -1.81 -6.59
CA THR A 221 1.42 -2.32 -7.84
C THR A 221 1.02 -1.22 -8.81
N THR A 222 0.38 -0.14 -8.32
CA THR A 222 -0.05 0.97 -9.19
C THR A 222 1.13 1.79 -9.70
N THR A 223 2.17 1.98 -8.89
CA THR A 223 3.39 2.67 -9.29
C THR A 223 4.09 1.93 -10.43
N ILE A 224 4.33 0.63 -10.26
CA ILE A 224 5.00 -0.20 -11.27
C ILE A 224 4.16 -0.25 -12.56
N LYS A 225 2.87 -0.56 -12.47
CA LYS A 225 1.99 -0.67 -13.64
C LYS A 225 1.85 0.64 -14.40
N ASN A 226 1.77 1.78 -13.70
CA ASN A 226 1.68 3.07 -14.36
C ASN A 226 2.96 3.35 -15.17
N HIS A 227 4.12 3.19 -14.55
CA HIS A 227 5.40 3.42 -15.22
C HIS A 227 5.60 2.50 -16.42
N THR A 228 5.42 1.20 -16.23
CA THR A 228 5.59 0.22 -17.29
C THR A 228 4.56 0.39 -18.41
N GLY A 229 3.33 0.77 -18.09
CA GLY A 229 2.30 1.09 -19.08
C GLY A 229 2.68 2.28 -19.96
N ILE A 230 3.20 3.36 -19.38
CA ILE A 230 3.72 4.51 -20.14
C ILE A 230 4.85 4.06 -21.07
N LYS A 231 5.79 3.26 -20.56
CA LYS A 231 6.91 2.75 -21.36
C LYS A 231 6.47 1.85 -22.52
N VAL A 232 5.46 1.01 -22.30
CA VAL A 232 4.88 0.20 -23.38
C VAL A 232 4.31 1.10 -24.47
N VAL A 233 3.53 2.12 -24.12
CA VAL A 233 2.96 3.05 -25.09
C VAL A 233 4.06 3.82 -25.83
N ASP A 234 5.03 4.36 -25.10
CA ASP A 234 6.17 5.09 -25.70
C ASP A 234 6.95 4.23 -26.68
N SER A 235 7.18 2.94 -26.35
CA SER A 235 7.87 2.00 -27.23
C SER A 235 7.04 1.67 -28.47
N LEU A 236 5.73 1.47 -28.30
CA LEU A 236 4.83 1.18 -29.42
C LEU A 236 4.72 2.38 -30.38
N LEU A 237 4.71 3.61 -29.87
CA LEU A 237 4.66 4.81 -30.71
C LEU A 237 5.93 5.03 -31.53
N LYS A 238 7.06 4.45 -31.14
CA LYS A 238 8.32 4.49 -31.87
C LYS A 238 8.40 3.46 -32.99
N LEU A 239 7.51 2.45 -32.98
CA LEU A 239 7.52 1.41 -34.01
C LEU A 239 7.06 1.96 -35.36
N ASP A 240 7.75 1.53 -36.41
CA ASP A 240 7.35 1.82 -37.79
C ASP A 240 6.07 1.03 -38.12
N ALA A 241 4.96 1.74 -38.24
CA ALA A 241 3.65 1.16 -38.54
C ALA A 241 3.66 0.36 -39.87
N THR A 242 4.53 0.72 -40.82
CA THR A 242 4.64 0.02 -42.11
C THR A 242 5.23 -1.37 -41.95
N LYS A 243 6.09 -1.59 -40.96
CA LYS A 243 6.68 -2.90 -40.63
C LYS A 243 5.73 -3.80 -39.86
N ILE A 244 4.83 -3.23 -39.06
CA ILE A 244 3.91 -4.01 -38.22
C ILE A 244 2.81 -4.69 -39.04
N GLY A 245 2.36 -4.05 -40.13
CA GLY A 245 1.29 -4.54 -41.00
C GLY A 245 1.79 -5.27 -42.27
N SER A 246 3.09 -5.50 -42.43
CA SER A 246 3.64 -6.16 -43.62
C SER A 246 3.27 -7.65 -43.66
N PRO A 247 2.83 -8.19 -44.84
CA PRO A 247 2.60 -9.61 -45.02
C PRO A 247 3.84 -10.47 -44.72
N ASP A 248 5.04 -9.91 -44.95
CA ASP A 248 6.30 -10.58 -44.68
C ASP A 248 6.61 -10.74 -43.16
N ALA A 249 5.86 -10.05 -42.32
CA ALA A 249 5.96 -10.20 -40.90
C ALA A 249 5.14 -11.41 -40.33
N ALA A 250 4.46 -12.13 -41.20
CA ALA A 250 3.61 -13.28 -40.87
C ALA A 250 4.22 -14.63 -41.28
N GLY A 251 5.50 -14.64 -41.64
CA GLY A 251 6.26 -15.85 -41.98
C GLY A 251 6.68 -16.67 -40.75
#